data_d98d5df5048acdc8a34f5e4f78cfdad0
#
_entry.id   d98d5df5048acdc8a34f5e4f78cfdad0
#
_cell.length_a   1.000
_cell.length_b   1.000
_cell.length_c   1.000
_cell.angle_alpha   90.00
_cell.angle_beta   90.00
_cell.angle_gamma   90.00
#
_symmetry.space_group_name_H-M   'P 1'
#
loop_
_entity.id
_entity.type
_entity.pdbx_description
1 polymer ?
#
loop_
_entity_poly.entity_id
_entity_poly.type
_entity_poly.pdbx_seq_one_letter_code
_entity_poly.pdbx_strand_id
1 'polypeptide(L)'
;GAIYGNYNIGVIITEGKMTQQWHGEIEGCYWASDSQLYQLTRPVIGVDREGKAGAYWVGVPQQGTFYYYDRPQTNVVGQAKYPAVTATTPADAIDWNPYFAISCGPMVLYDGKAAADNSMVDDKHYYTNYECWDESGVYSAHPDRSAVGITEDGKIVLFICDGRIDESQGAYIKELGPIMKSIGCVHAMNLDGGGSTGM
;
A
#
# COMPACT_ATOMS: atom_id res chain seq x y z
N GLY A 1 5.82 3.40 8.14
CA GLY A 1 5.45 2.09 7.62
C GLY A 1 4.92 1.20 8.73
N ALA A 2 4.02 0.30 8.41
CA ALA A 2 3.54 -0.65 9.38
C ALA A 2 4.65 -1.62 9.74
N ILE A 3 4.78 -1.90 11.03
CA ILE A 3 5.70 -2.91 11.58
C ILE A 3 4.84 -4.01 12.17
N TYR A 4 5.03 -5.24 11.73
CA TYR A 4 4.42 -6.40 12.36
C TYR A 4 5.51 -7.24 13.03
N GLY A 5 5.51 -7.26 14.35
CA GLY A 5 6.61 -7.86 15.12
C GLY A 5 7.93 -7.14 14.85
N ASN A 6 8.89 -7.86 14.30
CA ASN A 6 10.22 -7.31 13.94
C ASN A 6 10.39 -7.05 12.43
N TYR A 7 9.30 -7.11 11.66
CA TYR A 7 9.35 -6.99 10.20
C TYR A 7 8.59 -5.76 9.72
N ASN A 8 9.19 -5.04 8.78
CA ASN A 8 8.48 -3.99 8.04
C ASN A 8 7.56 -4.61 7.00
N ILE A 9 6.34 -4.11 6.93
CA ILE A 9 5.36 -4.52 5.92
C ILE A 9 5.60 -3.83 4.58
N GLY A 10 6.53 -2.90 4.50
CA GLY A 10 6.85 -2.18 3.28
C GLY A 10 8.27 -1.60 3.29
N VAL A 11 8.57 -0.80 2.27
CA VAL A 11 9.86 -0.11 2.13
C VAL A 11 9.80 1.30 2.69
N ILE A 12 10.93 1.80 3.15
CA ILE A 12 11.15 3.21 3.50
C ILE A 12 12.33 3.71 2.66
N ILE A 13 12.11 4.80 1.94
CA ILE A 13 13.14 5.48 1.14
C ILE A 13 13.38 6.85 1.75
N THR A 14 14.63 7.16 2.01
CA THR A 14 15.08 8.45 2.52
C THR A 14 16.26 8.92 1.70
N GLU A 15 16.18 10.14 1.20
CA GLU A 15 17.21 10.75 0.35
C GLU A 15 17.58 9.90 -0.89
N GLY A 16 16.56 9.24 -1.48
CA GLY A 16 16.72 8.36 -2.63
C GLY A 16 17.37 7.02 -2.33
N LYS A 17 17.53 6.69 -1.03
CA LYS A 17 18.09 5.41 -0.60
C LYS A 17 17.06 4.62 0.19
N MET A 18 16.96 3.34 -0.09
CA MET A 18 16.15 2.43 0.73
C MET A 18 16.83 2.26 2.09
N THR A 19 16.18 2.75 3.15
CA THR A 19 16.66 2.66 4.53
C THR A 19 16.08 1.48 5.26
N GLN A 20 14.90 1.04 4.87
CA GLN A 20 14.28 -0.20 5.35
C GLN A 20 13.68 -0.96 4.18
N GLN A 21 13.83 -2.27 4.22
CA GLN A 21 13.47 -3.18 3.15
C GLN A 21 12.53 -4.26 3.64
N TRP A 22 11.52 -4.50 2.84
CA TRP A 22 10.69 -5.69 2.88
C TRP A 22 11.11 -6.66 1.77
N HIS A 23 11.08 -7.96 2.03
CA HIS A 23 11.56 -8.96 1.07
C HIS A 23 10.65 -9.22 -0.13
N GLY A 24 9.43 -8.72 -0.11
CA GLY A 24 8.50 -8.91 -1.21
C GLY A 24 7.80 -10.26 -1.27
N GLU A 25 8.18 -11.20 -0.41
CA GLU A 25 7.65 -12.56 -0.41
C GLU A 25 6.87 -12.85 0.87
N ILE A 26 5.73 -13.54 0.73
CA ILE A 26 4.97 -14.08 1.85
C ILE A 26 4.52 -15.50 1.54
N GLU A 27 4.45 -16.32 2.57
CA GLU A 27 3.86 -17.66 2.48
C GLU A 27 2.35 -17.55 2.61
N GLY A 28 1.65 -18.07 1.62
CA GLY A 28 0.20 -18.00 1.52
C GLY A 28 -0.33 -16.61 1.29
N CYS A 29 -1.55 -16.53 0.84
CA CYS A 29 -2.36 -15.33 0.82
C CYS A 29 -3.67 -15.61 1.54
N TYR A 30 -4.20 -14.62 2.22
CA TYR A 30 -5.45 -14.75 2.95
C TYR A 30 -6.57 -15.40 2.12
N TRP A 31 -6.72 -14.98 0.87
CA TRP A 31 -7.73 -15.52 -0.04
C TRP A 31 -7.37 -16.87 -0.66
N ALA A 32 -6.11 -17.30 -0.62
CA ALA A 32 -5.64 -18.53 -1.24
C ALA A 32 -5.51 -19.68 -0.23
N SER A 33 -5.33 -19.40 1.04
CA SER A 33 -5.18 -20.36 2.17
C SER A 33 -4.32 -21.59 1.84
N ASP A 34 -3.28 -21.38 1.05
CA ASP A 34 -2.36 -22.41 0.60
C ASP A 34 -0.95 -22.14 1.18
N SER A 35 -0.06 -23.10 1.04
CA SER A 35 1.35 -22.99 1.45
C SER A 35 2.25 -22.52 0.31
N GLN A 36 1.70 -21.84 -0.70
CA GLN A 36 2.48 -21.28 -1.79
C GLN A 36 3.20 -20.01 -1.34
N LEU A 37 4.37 -19.78 -1.88
CA LEU A 37 5.11 -18.55 -1.69
C LEU A 37 4.73 -17.53 -2.75
N TYR A 38 4.21 -16.40 -2.32
CA TYR A 38 3.79 -15.29 -3.18
C TYR A 38 4.78 -14.16 -3.15
N GLN A 39 5.11 -13.62 -4.31
CA GLN A 39 5.80 -12.35 -4.42
C GLN A 39 4.77 -11.24 -4.68
N LEU A 40 4.75 -10.26 -3.80
CA LEU A 40 3.76 -9.20 -3.79
C LEU A 40 4.38 -7.84 -4.10
N THR A 41 3.51 -6.93 -4.53
CA THR A 41 3.78 -5.50 -4.48
C THR A 41 2.99 -4.86 -3.35
N ARG A 42 3.54 -3.78 -2.77
CA ARG A 42 2.88 -2.97 -1.75
C ARG A 42 2.67 -1.55 -2.25
N PRO A 43 1.57 -0.90 -1.88
CA PRO A 43 1.40 0.52 -2.18
C PRO A 43 2.55 1.33 -1.62
N VAL A 44 2.92 2.36 -2.34
CA VAL A 44 3.96 3.32 -1.96
C VAL A 44 3.51 4.72 -2.33
N ILE A 45 3.69 5.65 -1.42
CA ILE A 45 3.49 7.08 -1.65
C ILE A 45 4.80 7.80 -1.31
N GLY A 46 5.16 8.78 -2.12
CA GLY A 46 6.39 9.53 -1.92
C GLY A 46 6.49 10.76 -2.78
N VAL A 47 7.62 11.43 -2.68
CA VAL A 47 7.98 12.60 -3.48
C VAL A 47 9.37 12.43 -4.09
N ASP A 48 9.55 12.93 -5.29
CA ASP A 48 10.87 13.00 -5.93
C ASP A 48 11.69 14.20 -5.40
N ARG A 49 12.87 14.43 -5.99
CA ARG A 49 13.74 15.56 -5.59
C ARG A 49 13.15 16.92 -5.90
N GLU A 50 12.30 17.00 -6.89
CA GLU A 50 11.60 18.21 -7.34
C GLU A 50 10.35 18.47 -6.50
N GLY A 51 10.02 17.57 -5.55
CA GLY A 51 8.84 17.67 -4.69
C GLY A 51 7.55 17.19 -5.37
N LYS A 52 7.64 16.54 -6.54
CA LYS A 52 6.48 15.95 -7.20
C LYS A 52 6.06 14.68 -6.49
N ALA A 53 4.83 14.65 -6.02
CA ALA A 53 4.25 13.48 -5.38
C ALA A 53 3.87 12.39 -6.38
N GLY A 54 3.97 11.13 -5.94
CA GLY A 54 3.57 9.95 -6.72
C GLY A 54 3.03 8.85 -5.81
N ALA A 55 2.10 8.07 -6.34
CA ALA A 55 1.52 6.90 -5.71
C ALA A 55 1.58 5.72 -6.67
N TYR A 56 2.14 4.62 -6.23
CA TYR A 56 2.39 3.44 -7.06
C TYR A 56 2.36 2.18 -6.20
N TRP A 57 2.71 1.05 -6.78
CA TRP A 57 3.03 -0.18 -6.06
C TRP A 57 4.50 -0.53 -6.24
N VAL A 58 5.18 -0.87 -5.16
CA VAL A 58 6.59 -1.25 -5.15
C VAL A 58 6.74 -2.75 -5.00
N GLY A 59 7.54 -3.36 -5.86
CA GLY A 59 8.00 -4.75 -5.77
C GLY A 59 9.48 -4.80 -5.44
N VAL A 60 9.87 -5.69 -4.53
CA VAL A 60 11.25 -5.87 -4.08
C VAL A 60 11.67 -7.32 -4.34
N PRO A 61 12.22 -7.64 -5.53
CA PRO A 61 12.60 -9.02 -5.87
C PRO A 61 13.83 -9.53 -5.13
N GLN A 62 14.69 -8.62 -4.74
CA GLN A 62 15.90 -8.91 -3.94
C GLN A 62 16.37 -7.64 -3.23
N GLN A 63 17.25 -7.83 -2.26
CA GLN A 63 17.82 -6.72 -1.51
C GLN A 63 18.48 -5.66 -2.41
N GLY A 64 18.05 -4.40 -2.23
CA GLY A 64 18.58 -3.26 -2.98
C GLY A 64 18.00 -3.09 -4.39
N THR A 65 17.10 -3.98 -4.83
CA THR A 65 16.42 -3.89 -6.12
C THR A 65 14.93 -3.68 -5.88
N PHE A 66 14.33 -2.66 -6.51
CA PHE A 66 12.93 -2.37 -6.43
C PHE A 66 12.41 -1.78 -7.73
N TYR A 67 11.15 -2.10 -8.03
CA TYR A 67 10.45 -1.65 -9.22
C TYR A 67 9.09 -1.09 -8.83
N TYR A 68 8.61 -0.11 -9.59
CA TYR A 68 7.33 0.55 -9.36
C TYR A 68 6.35 0.22 -10.48
N TYR A 69 5.07 0.15 -10.12
CA TYR A 69 3.99 -0.18 -11.03
C TYR A 69 2.78 0.71 -10.79
N ASP A 70 1.98 0.96 -11.82
CA ASP A 70 0.71 1.68 -11.73
C ASP A 70 -0.46 0.81 -11.23
N ARG A 71 -0.17 -0.45 -10.93
CA ARG A 71 -1.14 -1.44 -10.42
C ARG A 71 -0.43 -2.46 -9.54
N PRO A 72 -1.17 -3.10 -8.61
CA PRO A 72 -0.59 -4.18 -7.83
C PRO A 72 -0.27 -5.39 -8.69
N GLN A 73 0.81 -6.09 -8.37
CA GLN A 73 1.21 -7.33 -9.00
C GLN A 73 1.42 -8.41 -7.93
N THR A 74 0.98 -9.62 -8.23
CA THR A 74 1.15 -10.79 -7.36
C THR A 74 1.51 -12.00 -8.21
N ASN A 75 2.60 -12.65 -7.82
CA ASN A 75 3.05 -13.89 -8.42
C ASN A 75 3.18 -14.98 -7.36
N VAL A 76 2.84 -16.21 -7.73
CA VAL A 76 3.36 -17.37 -7.01
C VAL A 76 4.81 -17.54 -7.43
N VAL A 77 5.73 -17.63 -6.47
CA VAL A 77 7.15 -17.80 -6.78
C VAL A 77 7.38 -19.08 -7.60
N GLY A 78 8.03 -18.91 -8.76
CA GLY A 78 8.24 -19.99 -9.73
C GLY A 78 7.06 -20.25 -10.67
N GLN A 79 5.92 -19.57 -10.48
CA GLN A 79 4.74 -19.67 -11.35
C GLN A 79 4.20 -18.27 -11.65
N ALA A 80 4.95 -17.49 -12.41
CA ALA A 80 4.59 -16.10 -12.69
C ALA A 80 3.19 -15.99 -13.32
N LYS A 81 2.29 -15.35 -12.61
CA LYS A 81 0.94 -14.99 -13.09
C LYS A 81 0.97 -13.67 -13.85
N TYR A 82 1.89 -12.80 -13.46
CA TYR A 82 2.24 -11.54 -14.09
C TYR A 82 3.76 -11.54 -14.33
N PRO A 83 4.30 -10.57 -15.09
CA PRO A 83 5.74 -10.46 -15.23
C PRO A 83 6.40 -10.51 -13.85
N ALA A 84 7.24 -11.49 -13.63
CA ALA A 84 7.89 -11.65 -12.34
C ALA A 84 8.70 -10.41 -12.05
N VAL A 85 8.62 -9.91 -10.82
CA VAL A 85 9.54 -8.89 -10.33
C VAL A 85 10.90 -9.56 -10.22
N THR A 86 11.77 -9.38 -11.20
CA THR A 86 13.08 -10.01 -11.29
C THR A 86 14.21 -9.00 -11.08
N ALA A 87 15.45 -9.47 -11.06
CA ALA A 87 16.62 -8.60 -10.98
C ALA A 87 16.80 -7.69 -12.21
N THR A 88 16.12 -7.98 -13.31
CA THR A 88 16.06 -7.11 -14.49
C THR A 88 14.74 -6.34 -14.46
N THR A 89 14.72 -5.11 -14.98
CA THR A 89 13.48 -4.31 -15.05
C THR A 89 12.41 -5.11 -15.79
N PRO A 90 11.32 -5.51 -15.12
CA PRO A 90 10.25 -6.24 -15.78
C PRO A 90 9.48 -5.31 -16.70
N ALA A 91 8.76 -5.91 -17.65
CA ALA A 91 7.81 -5.18 -18.47
C ALA A 91 6.80 -4.43 -17.57
N ASP A 92 6.36 -3.25 -17.99
CA ASP A 92 5.41 -2.38 -17.31
C ASP A 92 5.92 -1.69 -16.03
N ALA A 93 7.18 -1.82 -15.67
CA ALA A 93 7.74 -1.03 -14.57
C ALA A 93 7.80 0.47 -14.96
N ILE A 94 7.43 1.31 -14.00
CA ILE A 94 7.44 2.76 -14.14
C ILE A 94 8.81 3.30 -13.73
N ASP A 95 9.35 4.22 -14.51
CA ASP A 95 10.54 4.97 -14.13
C ASP A 95 10.15 6.09 -13.15
N TRP A 96 10.21 5.76 -11.87
CA TRP A 96 9.97 6.70 -10.77
C TRP A 96 11.14 6.63 -9.78
N ASN A 97 11.68 7.77 -9.42
CA ASN A 97 12.84 7.88 -8.53
C ASN A 97 12.50 8.74 -7.31
N PRO A 98 11.81 8.18 -6.29
CA PRO A 98 11.43 8.93 -5.11
C PRO A 98 12.64 9.33 -4.28
N TYR A 99 12.61 10.55 -3.75
CA TYR A 99 13.58 11.04 -2.79
C TYR A 99 13.19 10.67 -1.37
N PHE A 100 11.88 10.78 -1.05
CA PHE A 100 11.27 10.22 0.15
C PHE A 100 10.05 9.40 -0.23
N ALA A 101 9.94 8.20 0.32
CA ALA A 101 8.77 7.36 0.11
C ALA A 101 8.54 6.42 1.29
N ILE A 102 7.27 6.10 1.52
CA ILE A 102 6.82 5.13 2.51
C ILE A 102 5.86 4.15 1.84
N SER A 103 6.00 2.89 2.15
CA SER A 103 5.11 1.82 1.70
C SER A 103 4.37 1.22 2.89
N CYS A 104 3.10 0.95 2.70
CA CYS A 104 2.21 0.29 3.66
C CYS A 104 1.03 -0.35 2.90
N GLY A 105 -0.21 -0.08 3.30
CA GLY A 105 -1.40 -0.51 2.58
C GLY A 105 -2.58 -0.89 3.49
N PRO A 106 -3.70 -1.21 2.86
CA PRO A 106 -3.92 -1.20 1.42
C PRO A 106 -3.98 0.19 0.80
N MET A 107 -3.85 0.28 -0.53
CA MET A 107 -4.25 1.46 -1.27
C MET A 107 -5.76 1.61 -1.13
N VAL A 108 -6.25 2.75 -0.65
CA VAL A 108 -7.67 2.99 -0.39
C VAL A 108 -8.32 3.94 -1.39
N LEU A 109 -7.50 4.71 -2.10
CA LEU A 109 -7.93 5.61 -3.17
C LEU A 109 -6.82 5.66 -4.23
N TYR A 110 -7.16 5.41 -5.48
CA TYR A 110 -6.23 5.50 -6.59
C TYR A 110 -6.92 6.11 -7.81
N ASP A 111 -6.29 7.12 -8.39
CA ASP A 111 -6.81 7.86 -9.54
C ASP A 111 -8.27 8.34 -9.32
N GLY A 112 -8.55 8.84 -8.12
CA GLY A 112 -9.87 9.31 -7.71
C GLY A 112 -10.93 8.24 -7.52
N LYS A 113 -10.56 6.96 -7.62
CA LYS A 113 -11.46 5.82 -7.39
C LYS A 113 -11.18 5.20 -6.03
N ALA A 114 -12.20 5.15 -5.19
CA ALA A 114 -12.11 4.44 -3.91
C ALA A 114 -11.99 2.94 -4.16
N ALA A 115 -11.05 2.32 -3.47
CA ALA A 115 -10.54 1.02 -3.84
C ALA A 115 -10.69 -0.05 -2.76
N ALA A 116 -11.24 0.31 -1.65
CA ALA A 116 -11.25 -0.53 -0.46
C ALA A 116 -12.53 -1.31 -0.23
N ASP A 117 -13.53 -1.18 -1.05
CA ASP A 117 -14.59 -2.15 -1.07
C ASP A 117 -14.23 -3.21 -2.11
N ASN A 118 -14.32 -4.47 -1.75
CA ASN A 118 -14.01 -5.60 -2.62
C ASN A 118 -14.74 -5.61 -3.97
N SER A 119 -15.60 -4.63 -4.22
CA SER A 119 -16.37 -4.45 -5.45
C SER A 119 -15.66 -3.59 -6.49
N MET A 120 -14.49 -3.05 -6.20
CA MET A 120 -13.91 -1.98 -6.97
C MET A 120 -12.73 -2.40 -7.84
N VAL A 121 -12.66 -1.76 -8.97
CA VAL A 121 -11.65 -1.82 -10.00
C VAL A 121 -11.73 -3.07 -10.86
N ASP A 122 -12.56 -3.02 -11.88
CA ASP A 122 -12.67 -3.95 -13.01
C ASP A 122 -12.96 -5.42 -12.64
N ASP A 123 -13.83 -5.69 -11.68
CA ASP A 123 -14.23 -7.03 -11.25
C ASP A 123 -13.11 -7.90 -10.67
N LYS A 124 -11.95 -7.35 -10.31
CA LYS A 124 -10.78 -8.13 -9.93
C LYS A 124 -10.28 -7.96 -8.51
N HIS A 125 -10.98 -7.22 -7.65
CA HIS A 125 -10.59 -7.05 -6.24
C HIS A 125 -9.11 -6.69 -6.04
N TYR A 126 -8.62 -5.68 -6.75
CA TYR A 126 -7.19 -5.39 -6.87
C TYR A 126 -6.45 -5.32 -5.55
N TYR A 127 -7.01 -4.61 -4.60
CA TYR A 127 -6.22 -4.23 -3.42
C TYR A 127 -6.15 -5.34 -2.39
N THR A 128 -7.24 -6.03 -2.14
CA THR A 128 -7.24 -7.17 -1.21
C THR A 128 -6.50 -8.36 -1.77
N ASN A 129 -6.83 -8.74 -3.00
CA ASN A 129 -6.32 -9.99 -3.56
C ASN A 129 -4.86 -9.87 -4.00
N TYR A 130 -4.47 -8.73 -4.58
CA TYR A 130 -3.10 -8.57 -5.07
C TYR A 130 -2.13 -8.06 -4.03
N GLU A 131 -2.60 -7.31 -3.04
CA GLU A 131 -1.80 -6.88 -1.90
C GLU A 131 -1.81 -7.90 -0.76
N CYS A 132 -2.69 -8.90 -0.82
CA CYS A 132 -2.82 -9.98 0.16
C CYS A 132 -2.98 -9.49 1.60
N TRP A 133 -4.01 -8.66 1.83
CA TRP A 133 -4.39 -8.21 3.15
C TRP A 133 -5.46 -9.11 3.78
N ASP A 134 -5.35 -9.33 5.09
CA ASP A 134 -6.32 -10.10 5.85
C ASP A 134 -7.64 -9.33 6.00
N GLU A 135 -8.72 -9.88 5.47
CA GLU A 135 -10.06 -9.30 5.62
C GLU A 135 -10.51 -9.18 7.07
N SER A 136 -10.19 -10.17 7.90
CA SER A 136 -10.67 -10.18 9.28
C SER A 136 -10.00 -9.11 10.14
N GLY A 137 -8.70 -8.88 9.96
CA GLY A 137 -7.94 -7.91 10.75
C GLY A 137 -8.00 -6.49 10.21
N VAL A 138 -7.91 -6.34 8.88
CA VAL A 138 -7.80 -5.03 8.24
C VAL A 138 -9.16 -4.47 7.86
N TYR A 139 -10.07 -5.30 7.38
CA TYR A 139 -11.34 -4.86 6.78
C TYR A 139 -12.54 -4.89 7.70
N SER A 140 -12.61 -5.86 8.61
CA SER A 140 -13.79 -6.07 9.47
C SER A 140 -13.81 -5.22 10.74
N ALA A 141 -12.68 -4.62 11.11
CA ALA A 141 -12.58 -3.77 12.29
C ALA A 141 -12.57 -2.28 11.93
N HIS A 142 -13.06 -1.46 12.85
CA HIS A 142 -13.04 0.01 12.74
C HIS A 142 -12.23 0.64 13.88
N PRO A 143 -10.93 0.34 13.98
CA PRO A 143 -10.06 0.97 14.96
C PRO A 143 -9.70 2.40 14.55
N ASP A 144 -8.90 3.04 15.37
CA ASP A 144 -8.12 4.22 14.99
C ASP A 144 -7.39 3.97 13.68
N ARG A 145 -7.35 4.98 12.82
CA ARG A 145 -6.72 4.88 11.50
C ARG A 145 -5.78 6.03 11.24
N SER A 146 -4.73 5.73 10.49
CA SER A 146 -3.91 6.74 9.85
C SER A 146 -3.76 6.44 8.36
N ALA A 147 -3.66 7.50 7.57
CA ALA A 147 -3.50 7.39 6.13
C ALA A 147 -2.63 8.53 5.60
N VAL A 148 -2.05 8.31 4.44
CA VAL A 148 -1.36 9.33 3.66
C VAL A 148 -2.02 9.42 2.28
N GLY A 149 -2.19 10.63 1.78
CA GLY A 149 -2.79 10.87 0.46
C GLY A 149 -2.09 11.95 -0.34
N ILE A 150 -2.46 12.04 -1.59
CA ILE A 150 -2.01 13.06 -2.54
C ILE A 150 -3.24 13.72 -3.12
N THR A 151 -3.30 15.06 -3.06
CA THR A 151 -4.34 15.86 -3.70
C THR A 151 -4.07 16.04 -5.20
N GLU A 152 -5.08 16.49 -5.94
CA GLU A 152 -4.94 16.77 -7.38
C GLU A 152 -3.84 17.81 -7.69
N ASP A 153 -3.64 18.78 -6.80
CA ASP A 153 -2.58 19.79 -6.91
C ASP A 153 -1.22 19.32 -6.32
N GLY A 154 -1.09 18.02 -6.00
CA GLY A 154 0.17 17.39 -5.60
C GLY A 154 0.56 17.56 -4.14
N LYS A 155 -0.31 18.07 -3.28
CA LYS A 155 -0.02 18.17 -1.84
C LYS A 155 -0.12 16.82 -1.15
N ILE A 156 0.76 16.59 -0.17
CA ILE A 156 0.69 15.43 0.72
C ILE A 156 -0.29 15.75 1.86
N VAL A 157 -1.21 14.85 2.09
CA VAL A 157 -2.16 14.90 3.21
C VAL A 157 -1.82 13.78 4.17
N LEU A 158 -1.62 14.11 5.44
CA LEU A 158 -1.57 13.15 6.54
C LEU A 158 -2.92 13.17 7.25
N PHE A 159 -3.51 11.99 7.40
CA PHE A 159 -4.83 11.82 8.00
C PHE A 159 -4.76 10.91 9.21
N ILE A 160 -5.45 11.30 10.27
CA ILE A 160 -5.64 10.52 11.49
C ILE A 160 -7.13 10.53 11.83
N CYS A 161 -7.65 9.39 12.21
CA CYS A 161 -8.98 9.21 12.75
C CYS A 161 -8.86 8.50 14.10
N ASP A 162 -9.30 9.16 15.16
CA ASP A 162 -9.41 8.53 16.46
C ASP A 162 -10.45 7.41 16.41
N GLY A 163 -10.27 6.42 17.27
CA GLY A 163 -11.21 5.31 17.40
C GLY A 163 -11.21 4.75 18.81
N ARG A 164 -12.21 3.89 19.11
CA ARG A 164 -12.39 3.25 20.42
C ARG A 164 -12.58 4.23 21.59
N ILE A 165 -13.09 5.40 21.31
CA ILE A 165 -13.50 6.40 22.30
C ILE A 165 -14.98 6.74 22.09
N ASP A 166 -15.62 7.36 23.09
CA ASP A 166 -17.05 7.66 23.05
C ASP A 166 -17.42 8.59 21.88
N GLU A 167 -16.55 9.52 21.53
CA GLU A 167 -16.72 10.51 20.47
C GLU A 167 -16.42 9.96 19.06
N SER A 168 -15.62 8.89 18.96
CA SER A 168 -15.22 8.29 17.69
C SER A 168 -14.99 6.78 17.83
N GLN A 169 -15.71 6.02 17.03
CA GLN A 169 -15.54 4.57 16.99
C GLN A 169 -14.44 4.11 16.04
N GLY A 170 -13.81 5.03 15.29
CA GLY A 170 -12.83 4.73 14.28
C GLY A 170 -13.43 4.59 12.88
N ALA A 171 -12.69 4.03 11.95
CA ALA A 171 -13.11 3.88 10.57
C ALA A 171 -12.79 2.48 10.01
N TYR A 172 -13.71 1.96 9.20
CA TYR A 172 -13.41 0.81 8.35
C TYR A 172 -12.47 1.21 7.20
N ILE A 173 -11.67 0.27 6.73
CA ILE A 173 -10.80 0.52 5.56
C ILE A 173 -11.61 1.01 4.36
N LYS A 174 -12.78 0.45 4.11
CA LYS A 174 -13.66 0.86 2.99
C LYS A 174 -14.15 2.32 3.07
N GLU A 175 -14.09 2.92 4.25
CA GLU A 175 -14.50 4.31 4.48
C GLU A 175 -13.35 5.29 4.21
N LEU A 176 -12.09 4.86 4.35
CA LEU A 176 -10.94 5.74 4.18
C LEU A 176 -10.85 6.31 2.76
N GLY A 177 -11.11 5.50 1.73
CA GLY A 177 -11.09 5.99 0.35
C GLY A 177 -12.07 7.14 0.10
N PRO A 178 -13.38 6.99 0.40
CA PRO A 178 -14.35 8.06 0.38
C PRO A 178 -13.98 9.28 1.25
N ILE A 179 -13.47 9.06 2.47
CA ILE A 179 -13.04 10.14 3.37
C ILE A 179 -11.88 10.92 2.73
N MET A 180 -10.82 10.25 2.31
CA MET A 180 -9.66 10.90 1.68
C MET A 180 -10.03 11.64 0.40
N LYS A 181 -10.96 11.10 -0.39
CA LYS A 181 -11.51 11.77 -1.56
C LYS A 181 -12.26 13.04 -1.18
N SER A 182 -13.05 13.02 -0.10
CA SER A 182 -13.85 14.18 0.34
C SER A 182 -12.98 15.36 0.78
N ILE A 183 -11.75 15.11 1.19
CA ILE A 183 -10.77 16.15 1.56
C ILE A 183 -9.83 16.52 0.40
N GLY A 184 -10.13 16.08 -0.82
CA GLY A 184 -9.46 16.49 -2.05
C GLY A 184 -8.33 15.57 -2.52
N CYS A 185 -8.13 14.41 -1.91
CA CYS A 185 -7.14 13.45 -2.39
C CYS A 185 -7.61 12.75 -3.67
N VAL A 186 -6.67 12.44 -4.54
CA VAL A 186 -6.83 11.57 -5.72
C VAL A 186 -6.14 10.22 -5.54
N HIS A 187 -5.15 10.15 -4.66
CA HIS A 187 -4.53 8.91 -4.21
C HIS A 187 -4.49 8.89 -2.68
N ALA A 188 -4.65 7.73 -2.07
CA ALA A 188 -4.47 7.55 -0.63
C ALA A 188 -4.16 6.09 -0.28
N MET A 189 -3.33 5.92 0.73
CA MET A 189 -2.89 4.64 1.26
C MET A 189 -3.13 4.62 2.76
N ASN A 190 -3.69 3.52 3.27
CA ASN A 190 -3.77 3.25 4.70
C ASN A 190 -2.36 3.03 5.26
N LEU A 191 -2.10 3.57 6.42
CA LEU A 191 -0.91 3.31 7.23
C LEU A 191 -1.26 2.35 8.37
N ASP A 192 -0.33 2.18 9.31
CA ASP A 192 -0.61 1.45 10.54
C ASP A 192 -1.70 2.15 11.34
N GLY A 193 -2.46 1.40 12.11
CA GLY A 193 -3.62 1.88 12.84
C GLY A 193 -3.66 1.37 14.28
N GLY A 194 -4.81 1.51 14.91
CA GLY A 194 -4.98 1.08 16.29
C GLY A 194 -4.03 1.84 17.23
N GLY A 195 -3.32 1.10 18.09
CA GLY A 195 -2.37 1.68 19.03
C GLY A 195 -1.16 2.39 18.41
N SER A 196 -0.93 2.25 17.10
CA SER A 196 0.12 2.96 16.37
C SER A 196 -0.37 4.30 15.80
N THR A 197 -1.65 4.62 15.93
CA THR A 197 -2.22 5.90 15.50
C THR A 197 -1.94 6.96 16.57
N GLY A 198 -1.21 7.99 16.21
CA GLY A 198 -0.91 9.10 17.13
C GLY A 198 -0.11 10.20 16.46
N MET A 199 -0.17 11.37 17.03
CA MET A 199 0.66 12.53 16.69
C MET A 199 1.63 12.81 17.80
#